data_52bb2424455c6c45cbc6041e21896921
#
_entry.id   52bb2424455c6c45cbc6041e21896921
#
_cell.length_a   1.000
_cell.length_b   1.000
_cell.length_c   1.000
_cell.angle_alpha   90.00
_cell.angle_beta   90.00
_cell.angle_gamma   90.00
#
_symmetry.space_group_name_H-M   'P 1'
#
loop_
_entity.id
_entity.type
_entity.pdbx_description
1 polymer ?
#
loop_
_entity_poly.entity_id
_entity_poly.type
_entity_poly.pdbx_seq_one_letter_code
_entity_poly.pdbx_strand_id
1 'polypeptide(L)'
;HPEARFAAEDFHNRLKIPFIELRRLYQMDKIENQYRALGQVLGVAFDQEQYKDEASRAVEQFRKVCPDASFAVGECMNGDPFELALALVRYGFQVPEIYGTITAENFVYIRHLAKLSPGTKIFSNMEPTMLYYDPAESGVNLTIGKDAGYYHPDQPNVVWNQDRQPYGYAGVRRLFEALLETAVEQDKRKGERA
;
A
#
# COMPACT_ATOMS: atom_id res chain seq x y z
N HIS A 1 -9.47 -5.45 -9.33
CA HIS A 1 -9.53 -4.07 -9.81
C HIS A 1 -10.97 -3.57 -9.65
N PRO A 2 -11.23 -2.34 -9.19
CA PRO A 2 -12.59 -1.84 -8.96
C PRO A 2 -13.49 -1.96 -10.18
N GLU A 3 -12.97 -1.75 -11.37
CA GLU A 3 -13.70 -1.87 -12.64
C GLU A 3 -14.18 -3.31 -12.94
N ALA A 4 -13.47 -4.32 -12.46
CA ALA A 4 -13.89 -5.72 -12.61
C ALA A 4 -15.17 -6.03 -11.84
N ARG A 5 -15.53 -5.24 -10.83
CA ARG A 5 -16.74 -5.42 -10.03
C ARG A 5 -18.00 -5.24 -10.90
N PHE A 6 -18.06 -4.21 -11.74
CA PHE A 6 -19.19 -3.99 -12.62
C PHE A 6 -19.41 -5.16 -13.58
N ALA A 7 -18.33 -5.72 -14.14
CA ALA A 7 -18.42 -6.90 -14.99
C ALA A 7 -18.90 -8.13 -14.18
N ALA A 8 -18.42 -8.34 -12.98
CA ALA A 8 -18.85 -9.43 -12.11
C ALA A 8 -20.33 -9.29 -11.70
N GLU A 9 -20.78 -8.08 -11.38
CA GLU A 9 -22.20 -7.79 -11.09
C GLU A 9 -23.08 -8.04 -12.31
N ASP A 10 -22.66 -7.67 -13.53
CA ASP A 10 -23.41 -7.96 -14.77
C ASP A 10 -23.50 -9.47 -15.00
N PHE A 11 -22.42 -10.22 -14.86
CA PHE A 11 -22.46 -11.69 -14.95
C PHE A 11 -23.38 -12.32 -13.89
N HIS A 12 -23.32 -11.84 -12.66
CA HIS A 12 -24.21 -12.29 -11.61
C HIS A 12 -25.68 -12.03 -11.97
N ASN A 13 -26.01 -10.83 -12.42
CA ASN A 13 -27.39 -10.43 -12.73
C ASN A 13 -27.95 -11.19 -13.94
N ARG A 14 -27.16 -11.37 -14.98
CA ARG A 14 -27.60 -11.98 -16.25
C ARG A 14 -27.50 -13.50 -16.24
N LEU A 15 -26.43 -14.06 -15.70
CA LEU A 15 -26.12 -15.48 -15.78
C LEU A 15 -26.28 -16.22 -14.45
N LYS A 16 -26.60 -15.47 -13.36
CA LYS A 16 -26.73 -16.01 -11.99
C LYS A 16 -25.43 -16.69 -11.49
N ILE A 17 -24.28 -16.27 -12.02
CA ILE A 17 -22.98 -16.75 -11.59
C ILE A 17 -22.61 -16.02 -10.29
N PRO A 18 -22.40 -16.72 -9.16
CA PRO A 18 -21.93 -16.07 -7.94
C PRO A 18 -20.47 -15.61 -8.09
N PHE A 19 -20.12 -14.51 -7.43
CA PHE A 19 -18.74 -14.05 -7.35
C PHE A 19 -18.38 -13.61 -5.94
N ILE A 20 -17.09 -13.61 -5.64
CA ILE A 20 -16.51 -13.03 -4.43
C ILE A 20 -15.42 -12.06 -4.83
N GLU A 21 -15.44 -10.86 -4.25
CA GLU A 21 -14.42 -9.85 -4.45
C GLU A 21 -13.26 -10.10 -3.48
N LEU A 22 -12.05 -10.26 -4.04
CA LEU A 22 -10.81 -10.30 -3.27
C LEU A 22 -10.02 -9.01 -3.54
N ARG A 23 -9.88 -8.20 -2.51
CA ARG A 23 -9.14 -6.94 -2.58
C ARG A 23 -7.66 -7.16 -2.25
N ARG A 24 -6.81 -6.38 -2.88
CA ARG A 24 -5.41 -6.27 -2.49
C ARG A 24 -5.33 -5.40 -1.24
N LEU A 25 -4.99 -6.02 -0.12
CA LEU A 25 -4.96 -5.41 1.20
C LEU A 25 -3.56 -5.55 1.80
N TYR A 26 -3.18 -4.58 2.63
CA TYR A 26 -1.91 -4.56 3.36
C TYR A 26 -2.11 -4.57 4.88
N GLN A 27 -3.31 -4.33 5.39
CA GLN A 27 -3.67 -4.46 6.79
C GLN A 27 -3.91 -5.93 7.15
N MET A 28 -3.08 -6.52 8.04
CA MET A 28 -3.09 -7.97 8.33
C MET A 28 -4.44 -8.47 8.87
N ASP A 29 -5.10 -7.70 9.73
CA ASP A 29 -6.45 -8.06 10.24
C ASP A 29 -7.52 -8.08 9.13
N LYS A 30 -7.37 -7.22 8.12
CA LYS A 30 -8.27 -7.18 6.96
C LYS A 30 -8.00 -8.37 6.02
N ILE A 31 -6.73 -8.72 5.83
CA ILE A 31 -6.33 -9.91 5.09
C ILE A 31 -6.88 -11.17 5.76
N GLU A 32 -6.74 -11.30 7.07
CA GLU A 32 -7.26 -12.42 7.85
C GLU A 32 -8.77 -12.58 7.67
N ASN A 33 -9.50 -11.47 7.79
CA ASN A 33 -10.95 -11.47 7.62
C ASN A 33 -11.37 -11.84 6.20
N GLN A 34 -10.62 -11.37 5.18
CA GLN A 34 -10.89 -11.70 3.78
C GLN A 34 -10.72 -13.20 3.50
N TYR A 35 -9.64 -13.83 4.00
CA TYR A 35 -9.44 -15.28 3.86
C TYR A 35 -10.43 -16.09 4.67
N ARG A 36 -10.83 -15.61 5.85
CA ARG A 36 -11.89 -16.25 6.64
C ARG A 36 -13.22 -16.25 5.89
N ALA A 37 -13.60 -15.11 5.31
CA ALA A 37 -14.82 -15.00 4.49
C ALA A 37 -14.77 -15.90 3.25
N LEU A 38 -13.63 -15.94 2.56
CA LEU A 38 -13.41 -16.83 1.42
C LEU A 38 -13.54 -18.30 1.85
N GLY A 39 -12.95 -18.68 2.96
CA GLY A 39 -13.05 -20.04 3.51
C GLY A 39 -14.49 -20.45 3.81
N GLN A 40 -15.28 -19.55 4.38
CA GLN A 40 -16.71 -19.79 4.63
C GLN A 40 -17.49 -20.05 3.33
N VAL A 41 -17.23 -19.28 2.27
CA VAL A 41 -17.90 -19.47 0.97
C VAL A 41 -17.50 -20.78 0.31
N LEU A 42 -16.23 -21.17 0.44
CA LEU A 42 -15.69 -22.40 -0.18
C LEU A 42 -15.86 -23.66 0.70
N GLY A 43 -16.32 -23.50 1.93
CA GLY A 43 -16.44 -24.62 2.88
C GLY A 43 -15.08 -25.18 3.32
N VAL A 44 -14.01 -24.37 3.34
CA VAL A 44 -12.65 -24.78 3.72
C VAL A 44 -12.08 -23.88 4.80
N ALA A 45 -11.21 -24.42 5.63
CA ALA A 45 -10.41 -23.65 6.58
C ALA A 45 -9.02 -23.39 5.98
N PHE A 46 -8.60 -22.14 5.94
CA PHE A 46 -7.24 -21.77 5.57
C PHE A 46 -6.38 -21.64 6.83
N ASP A 47 -5.28 -22.37 6.88
CA ASP A 47 -4.23 -22.09 7.87
C ASP A 47 -3.44 -20.85 7.42
N GLN A 48 -3.57 -19.78 8.19
CA GLN A 48 -3.01 -18.47 7.86
C GLN A 48 -1.78 -18.11 8.71
N GLU A 49 -1.55 -18.85 9.81
CA GLU A 49 -0.63 -18.41 10.86
C GLU A 49 0.80 -18.26 10.35
N GLN A 50 1.32 -19.26 9.65
CA GLN A 50 2.67 -19.20 9.08
C GLN A 50 2.86 -17.97 8.18
N TYR A 51 1.93 -17.70 7.28
CA TYR A 51 2.02 -16.59 6.32
C TYR A 51 1.91 -15.23 7.01
N LYS A 52 1.07 -15.14 8.03
CA LYS A 52 0.93 -13.94 8.87
C LYS A 52 2.22 -13.64 9.64
N ASP A 53 2.85 -14.67 10.18
CA ASP A 53 4.12 -14.56 10.90
C ASP A 53 5.26 -14.14 9.98
N GLU A 54 5.31 -14.69 8.76
CA GLU A 54 6.33 -14.29 7.76
C GLU A 54 6.17 -12.81 7.38
N ALA A 55 4.93 -12.35 7.14
CA ALA A 55 4.65 -10.96 6.85
C ALA A 55 4.99 -10.05 8.03
N SER A 56 4.63 -10.44 9.24
CA SER A 56 4.94 -9.69 10.47
C SER A 56 6.44 -9.53 10.67
N ARG A 57 7.20 -10.62 10.47
CA ARG A 57 8.67 -10.59 10.55
C ARG A 57 9.30 -9.65 9.52
N ALA A 58 8.78 -9.60 8.29
CA ALA A 58 9.28 -8.68 7.28
C ALA A 58 9.05 -7.21 7.67
N VAL A 59 7.86 -6.89 8.20
CA VAL A 59 7.55 -5.55 8.73
C VAL A 59 8.49 -5.18 9.88
N GLU A 60 8.70 -6.08 10.83
CA GLU A 60 9.57 -5.84 11.98
C GLU A 60 11.04 -5.70 11.59
N GLN A 61 11.50 -6.51 10.64
CA GLN A 61 12.86 -6.42 10.12
C GLN A 61 13.09 -5.07 9.45
N PHE A 62 12.17 -4.63 8.60
CA PHE A 62 12.25 -3.31 7.97
C PHE A 62 12.27 -2.20 9.02
N ARG A 63 11.40 -2.26 10.03
CA ARG A 63 11.34 -1.26 11.11
C ARG A 63 12.65 -1.18 11.90
N LYS A 64 13.34 -2.30 12.14
CA LYS A 64 14.62 -2.32 12.83
C LYS A 64 15.74 -1.66 12.03
N VAL A 65 15.73 -1.81 10.71
CA VAL A 65 16.75 -1.25 9.83
C VAL A 65 16.46 0.21 9.47
N CYS A 66 15.18 0.55 9.28
CA CYS A 66 14.73 1.88 8.88
C CYS A 66 13.71 2.45 9.90
N PRO A 67 14.11 2.73 11.15
CA PRO A 67 13.20 3.18 12.21
C PRO A 67 12.53 4.52 11.90
N ASP A 68 13.23 5.40 11.17
CA ASP A 68 12.77 6.74 10.81
C ASP A 68 12.16 6.79 9.39
N ALA A 69 11.69 5.65 8.87
CA ALA A 69 11.08 5.59 7.57
C ALA A 69 9.81 6.44 7.50
N SER A 70 9.77 7.35 6.52
CA SER A 70 8.70 8.29 6.27
C SER A 70 8.30 8.23 4.80
N PHE A 71 7.05 7.85 4.54
CA PHE A 71 6.62 7.43 3.21
C PHE A 71 5.78 8.48 2.48
N ALA A 72 6.03 8.62 1.17
CA ALA A 72 5.01 9.06 0.24
C ALA A 72 4.44 7.84 -0.51
N VAL A 73 3.12 7.75 -0.61
CA VAL A 73 2.42 6.63 -1.25
C VAL A 73 1.72 7.13 -2.50
N GLY A 74 2.04 6.55 -3.66
CA GLY A 74 1.51 6.95 -4.96
C GLY A 74 0.25 6.20 -5.37
N GLU A 75 -0.52 6.80 -6.28
CA GLU A 75 -1.72 6.22 -6.87
C GLU A 75 -1.40 5.11 -7.88
N CYS A 76 -0.32 5.26 -8.65
CA CYS A 76 0.11 4.30 -9.66
C CYS A 76 0.68 3.01 -9.05
N MET A 77 -0.12 2.32 -8.28
CA MET A 77 0.18 1.02 -7.69
C MET A 77 -1.02 0.07 -7.89
N ASN A 78 -0.78 -1.24 -7.84
CA ASN A 78 -1.84 -2.25 -7.97
C ASN A 78 -2.62 -2.45 -6.66
N GLY A 79 -3.13 -1.39 -6.09
CA GLY A 79 -3.89 -1.38 -4.84
C GLY A 79 -4.39 0.01 -4.53
N ASP A 80 -5.13 0.15 -3.44
CA ASP A 80 -5.61 1.44 -2.98
C ASP A 80 -4.51 2.13 -2.16
N PRO A 81 -4.05 3.34 -2.56
CA PRO A 81 -2.98 4.06 -1.85
C PRO A 81 -3.37 4.44 -0.42
N PHE A 82 -4.64 4.71 -0.16
CA PHE A 82 -5.12 5.05 1.18
C PHE A 82 -5.18 3.83 2.11
N GLU A 83 -5.50 2.65 1.56
CA GLU A 83 -5.43 1.40 2.31
C GLU A 83 -3.99 1.06 2.70
N LEU A 84 -3.05 1.17 1.76
CA LEU A 84 -1.63 0.96 2.05
C LEU A 84 -1.11 2.00 3.05
N ALA A 85 -1.41 3.28 2.86
CA ALA A 85 -1.00 4.34 3.78
C ALA A 85 -1.51 4.08 5.21
N LEU A 86 -2.78 3.67 5.33
CA LEU A 86 -3.35 3.29 6.63
C LEU A 86 -2.64 2.07 7.23
N ALA A 87 -2.26 1.07 6.43
CA ALA A 87 -1.49 -0.07 6.90
C ALA A 87 -0.12 0.37 7.42
N LEU A 88 0.60 1.22 6.69
CA LEU A 88 1.90 1.76 7.11
C LEU A 88 1.81 2.53 8.43
N VAL A 89 0.80 3.41 8.57
CA VAL A 89 0.55 4.15 9.83
C VAL A 89 0.25 3.19 10.98
N ARG A 90 -0.55 2.15 10.76
CA ARG A 90 -0.85 1.12 11.78
C ARG A 90 0.36 0.26 12.14
N TYR A 91 1.32 0.12 11.22
CA TYR A 91 2.62 -0.51 11.49
C TYR A 91 3.61 0.43 12.20
N GLY A 92 3.20 1.68 12.48
CA GLY A 92 3.98 2.66 13.22
C GLY A 92 4.94 3.50 12.38
N PHE A 93 4.75 3.53 11.06
CA PHE A 93 5.52 4.38 10.16
C PHE A 93 4.83 5.74 9.94
N GLN A 94 5.63 6.73 9.55
CA GLN A 94 5.10 8.03 9.14
C GLN A 94 4.69 8.01 7.67
N VAL A 95 3.55 8.62 7.36
CA VAL A 95 3.07 8.80 5.98
C VAL A 95 2.63 10.26 5.80
N PRO A 96 3.57 11.18 5.56
CA PRO A 96 3.26 12.59 5.33
C PRO A 96 2.37 12.82 4.12
N GLU A 97 2.50 11.99 3.07
CA GLU A 97 1.91 12.28 1.77
C GLU A 97 1.31 11.05 1.09
N ILE A 98 0.15 11.27 0.48
CA ILE A 98 -0.54 10.29 -0.36
C ILE A 98 -0.93 10.99 -1.66
N TYR A 99 -0.56 10.39 -2.80
CA TYR A 99 -1.00 10.80 -4.11
C TYR A 99 -2.12 9.86 -4.54
N GLY A 100 -3.35 10.39 -4.66
CA GLY A 100 -4.49 9.55 -4.99
C GLY A 100 -5.79 10.31 -5.14
N THR A 101 -6.74 9.67 -5.83
CA THR A 101 -8.07 10.22 -6.05
C THR A 101 -9.04 9.73 -4.97
N ILE A 102 -9.74 10.66 -4.33
CA ILE A 102 -10.74 10.34 -3.30
C ILE A 102 -12.00 9.81 -3.98
N THR A 103 -12.43 8.62 -3.56
CA THR A 103 -13.65 7.96 -4.01
C THR A 103 -14.52 7.53 -2.82
N ALA A 104 -15.76 7.15 -3.08
CA ALA A 104 -16.64 6.62 -2.03
C ALA A 104 -16.08 5.34 -1.39
N GLU A 105 -15.40 4.49 -2.18
CA GLU A 105 -14.85 3.21 -1.73
C GLU A 105 -13.66 3.38 -0.78
N ASN A 106 -12.81 4.38 -1.01
CA ASN A 106 -11.60 4.58 -0.20
C ASN A 106 -11.79 5.59 0.94
N PHE A 107 -12.93 6.28 0.99
CA PHE A 107 -13.20 7.28 2.02
C PHE A 107 -13.17 6.71 3.46
N VAL A 108 -13.45 5.43 3.62
CA VAL A 108 -13.33 4.74 4.92
C VAL A 108 -11.88 4.76 5.43
N TYR A 109 -10.90 4.55 4.57
CA TYR A 109 -9.47 4.59 4.94
C TYR A 109 -9.04 6.01 5.31
N ILE A 110 -9.48 7.00 4.54
CA ILE A 110 -9.20 8.43 4.79
C ILE A 110 -9.73 8.86 6.16
N ARG A 111 -10.94 8.44 6.54
CA ARG A 111 -11.49 8.72 7.87
C ARG A 111 -10.66 8.12 9.02
N HIS A 112 -10.06 6.96 8.79
CA HIS A 112 -9.15 6.35 9.78
C HIS A 112 -7.81 7.06 9.81
N LEU A 113 -7.24 7.40 8.65
CA LEU A 113 -6.01 8.18 8.54
C LEU A 113 -6.14 9.53 9.23
N ALA A 114 -7.25 10.26 9.04
CA ALA A 114 -7.49 11.54 9.69
C ALA A 114 -7.47 11.47 11.23
N LYS A 115 -7.74 10.30 11.82
CA LYS A 115 -7.67 10.07 13.27
C LYS A 115 -6.28 9.65 13.74
N LEU A 116 -5.57 8.84 12.97
CA LEU A 116 -4.30 8.24 13.37
C LEU A 116 -3.09 9.06 12.92
N SER A 117 -3.21 9.78 11.82
CA SER A 117 -2.16 10.61 11.22
C SER A 117 -2.77 11.89 10.63
N PRO A 118 -3.28 12.82 11.46
CA PRO A 118 -3.99 14.01 10.99
C PRO A 118 -3.12 14.98 10.18
N GLY A 119 -1.79 14.83 10.23
CA GLY A 119 -0.85 15.60 9.43
C GLY A 119 -0.62 15.06 8.01
N THR A 120 -1.16 13.89 7.66
CA THR A 120 -1.04 13.33 6.32
C THR A 120 -1.75 14.22 5.30
N LYS A 121 -1.02 14.63 4.26
CA LYS A 121 -1.55 15.42 3.14
C LYS A 121 -1.97 14.49 2.00
N ILE A 122 -3.05 14.84 1.33
CA ILE A 122 -3.54 14.11 0.16
C ILE A 122 -3.42 15.03 -1.06
N PHE A 123 -2.75 14.54 -2.08
CA PHE A 123 -2.55 15.24 -3.34
C PHE A 123 -3.23 14.47 -4.47
N SER A 124 -3.76 15.19 -5.46
CA SER A 124 -4.33 14.60 -6.67
C SER A 124 -3.52 15.03 -7.88
N ASN A 125 -3.11 14.08 -8.71
CA ASN A 125 -2.45 14.34 -9.98
C ASN A 125 -3.34 15.11 -10.97
N MET A 126 -4.64 15.18 -10.70
CA MET A 126 -5.60 15.95 -11.50
C MET A 126 -5.64 17.44 -11.12
N GLU A 127 -4.96 17.82 -10.04
CA GLU A 127 -4.94 19.21 -9.56
C GLU A 127 -3.82 20.01 -10.22
N PRO A 128 -4.12 21.08 -10.98
CA PRO A 128 -3.11 21.87 -11.68
C PRO A 128 -2.05 22.48 -10.79
N THR A 129 -2.35 22.72 -9.51
CA THR A 129 -1.40 23.27 -8.53
C THR A 129 -0.22 22.35 -8.25
N MET A 130 -0.33 21.05 -8.59
CA MET A 130 0.78 20.10 -8.48
C MET A 130 1.98 20.44 -9.38
N LEU A 131 1.83 21.34 -10.37
CA LEU A 131 2.95 21.90 -11.13
C LEU A 131 3.91 22.72 -10.26
N TYR A 132 3.43 23.23 -9.12
CA TYR A 132 4.19 24.07 -8.19
C TYR A 132 4.50 23.34 -6.88
N TYR A 133 4.31 22.02 -6.85
CA TYR A 133 4.61 21.23 -5.67
C TYR A 133 6.11 21.22 -5.38
N ASP A 134 6.48 21.53 -4.14
CA ASP A 134 7.87 21.49 -3.66
C ASP A 134 8.01 20.37 -2.59
N PRO A 135 8.81 19.33 -2.86
CA PRO A 135 9.02 18.23 -1.93
C PRO A 135 9.94 18.57 -0.74
N ALA A 136 10.61 19.73 -0.76
CA ALA A 136 11.69 20.05 0.19
C ALA A 136 11.25 20.03 1.66
N GLU A 137 9.98 20.32 1.96
CA GLU A 137 9.44 20.40 3.31
C GLU A 137 8.64 19.14 3.73
N SER A 138 8.61 18.10 2.90
CA SER A 138 7.73 16.96 3.12
C SER A 138 8.18 16.01 4.24
N GLY A 139 9.48 15.95 4.51
CA GLY A 139 10.06 14.96 5.43
C GLY A 139 9.99 13.52 4.92
N VAL A 140 9.63 13.30 3.66
CA VAL A 140 9.61 11.99 3.00
C VAL A 140 11.03 11.53 2.73
N ASN A 141 11.33 10.27 3.04
CA ASN A 141 12.64 9.66 2.76
C ASN A 141 12.54 8.32 2.01
N LEU A 142 11.32 7.85 1.74
CA LEU A 142 11.02 6.64 0.98
C LEU A 142 9.71 6.82 0.20
N THR A 143 9.65 6.31 -1.03
CA THR A 143 8.45 6.42 -1.85
C THR A 143 7.97 5.07 -2.34
N ILE A 144 6.64 4.92 -2.47
CA ILE A 144 5.98 3.75 -3.02
C ILE A 144 5.06 4.18 -4.16
N GLY A 145 5.27 3.63 -5.34
CA GLY A 145 4.49 3.94 -6.53
C GLY A 145 5.17 4.96 -7.45
N LYS A 146 4.71 5.01 -8.70
CA LYS A 146 5.31 5.87 -9.73
C LYS A 146 5.11 7.35 -9.44
N ASP A 147 3.93 7.74 -8.99
CA ASP A 147 3.58 9.14 -8.73
C ASP A 147 4.42 9.70 -7.59
N ALA A 148 4.49 8.96 -6.47
CA ALA A 148 5.32 9.37 -5.35
C ALA A 148 6.80 9.49 -5.75
N GLY A 149 7.33 8.53 -6.52
CA GLY A 149 8.69 8.62 -7.05
C GLY A 149 8.91 9.78 -8.03
N TYR A 150 7.89 10.16 -8.78
CA TYR A 150 7.97 11.33 -9.68
C TYR A 150 8.09 12.64 -8.90
N TYR A 151 7.30 12.82 -7.84
CA TYR A 151 7.34 14.04 -7.03
C TYR A 151 8.53 14.07 -6.05
N HIS A 152 9.16 12.94 -5.77
CA HIS A 152 10.34 12.81 -4.91
C HIS A 152 11.50 12.12 -5.64
N PRO A 153 12.05 12.69 -6.71
CA PRO A 153 13.04 12.03 -7.57
C PRO A 153 14.36 11.69 -6.85
N ASP A 154 14.69 12.41 -5.77
CA ASP A 154 15.91 12.19 -4.99
C ASP A 154 15.74 11.12 -3.90
N GLN A 155 14.53 10.64 -3.70
CA GLN A 155 14.26 9.60 -2.70
C GLN A 155 14.22 8.20 -3.32
N PRO A 156 14.63 7.16 -2.57
CA PRO A 156 14.50 5.78 -3.03
C PRO A 156 13.03 5.43 -3.26
N ASN A 157 12.76 4.77 -4.39
CA ASN A 157 11.41 4.45 -4.80
C ASN A 157 11.22 2.96 -5.05
N VAL A 158 10.20 2.38 -4.44
CA VAL A 158 9.66 1.07 -4.80
C VAL A 158 8.47 1.28 -5.72
N VAL A 159 8.64 1.03 -7.01
CA VAL A 159 7.60 1.30 -8.02
C VAL A 159 6.28 0.59 -7.72
N TRP A 160 6.31 -0.58 -7.16
CA TRP A 160 5.15 -1.38 -6.72
C TRP A 160 3.94 -1.36 -7.66
N ASN A 161 4.17 -1.43 -8.95
CA ASN A 161 3.14 -1.38 -9.99
C ASN A 161 3.35 -2.51 -11.01
N GLN A 162 3.47 -3.74 -10.52
CA GLN A 162 3.63 -4.92 -11.35
C GLN A 162 2.40 -5.83 -11.24
N ASP A 163 1.94 -6.38 -12.35
CA ASP A 163 0.77 -7.27 -12.40
C ASP A 163 0.96 -8.57 -11.61
N ARG A 164 2.21 -8.96 -11.38
CA ARG A 164 2.58 -10.20 -10.69
C ARG A 164 2.79 -10.06 -9.19
N GLN A 165 2.41 -8.94 -8.59
CA GLN A 165 2.54 -8.77 -7.15
C GLN A 165 1.65 -9.78 -6.41
N PRO A 166 2.17 -10.45 -5.37
CA PRO A 166 1.38 -11.39 -4.58
C PRO A 166 0.27 -10.69 -3.81
N TYR A 167 -0.76 -11.44 -3.45
CA TYR A 167 -1.87 -11.02 -2.63
C TYR A 167 -1.66 -11.37 -1.16
N GLY A 168 -2.45 -10.74 -0.29
CA GLY A 168 -2.55 -11.07 1.11
C GLY A 168 -1.21 -10.94 1.84
N TYR A 169 -0.92 -11.85 2.74
CA TYR A 169 0.30 -11.82 3.55
C TYR A 169 1.59 -11.87 2.72
N ALA A 170 1.60 -12.65 1.63
CA ALA A 170 2.74 -12.67 0.72
C ALA A 170 2.97 -11.31 0.05
N GLY A 171 1.90 -10.54 -0.20
CA GLY A 171 1.98 -9.17 -0.70
C GLY A 171 2.63 -8.22 0.29
N VAL A 172 2.22 -8.30 1.56
CA VAL A 172 2.84 -7.52 2.66
C VAL A 172 4.31 -7.87 2.79
N ARG A 173 4.64 -9.16 2.90
CA ARG A 173 6.03 -9.62 3.01
C ARG A 173 6.88 -9.08 1.88
N ARG A 174 6.46 -9.28 0.62
CA ARG A 174 7.25 -8.89 -0.55
C ARG A 174 7.41 -7.38 -0.68
N LEU A 175 6.41 -6.59 -0.28
CA LEU A 175 6.54 -5.13 -0.21
C LEU A 175 7.65 -4.72 0.75
N PHE A 176 7.66 -5.24 1.97
CA PHE A 176 8.66 -4.87 2.97
C PHE A 176 10.06 -5.41 2.64
N GLU A 177 10.18 -6.57 1.99
CA GLU A 177 11.44 -7.04 1.42
C GLU A 177 11.97 -6.07 0.36
N ALA A 178 11.12 -5.62 -0.58
CA ALA A 178 11.51 -4.66 -1.61
C ALA A 178 11.89 -3.29 -1.05
N LEU A 179 11.18 -2.82 -0.01
CA LEU A 179 11.52 -1.58 0.69
C LEU A 179 12.88 -1.68 1.38
N LEU A 180 13.17 -2.81 2.01
CA LEU A 180 14.45 -3.06 2.66
C LEU A 180 15.60 -3.12 1.65
N GLU A 181 15.43 -3.86 0.56
CA GLU A 181 16.39 -3.94 -0.55
C GLU A 181 16.73 -2.54 -1.07
N THR A 182 15.70 -1.72 -1.33
CA THR A 182 15.83 -0.37 -1.88
C THR A 182 16.54 0.58 -0.90
N ALA A 183 16.21 0.53 0.39
CA ALA A 183 16.83 1.37 1.41
C ALA A 183 18.33 1.03 1.58
N VAL A 184 18.67 -0.26 1.63
CA VAL A 184 20.07 -0.72 1.76
C VAL A 184 20.91 -0.36 0.53
N GLU A 185 20.36 -0.45 -0.68
CA GLU A 185 21.05 -0.04 -1.91
C GLU A 185 21.37 1.46 -1.92
N GLN A 186 20.45 2.29 -1.43
CA GLN A 186 20.68 3.72 -1.35
C GLN A 186 21.81 4.07 -0.37
N ASP A 187 21.84 3.44 0.80
CA ASP A 187 22.88 3.69 1.79
C ASP A 187 24.27 3.34 1.25
N LYS A 188 24.38 2.24 0.50
CA LYS A 188 25.64 1.87 -0.19
C LYS A 188 26.08 2.94 -1.18
N ARG A 189 25.15 3.45 -2.03
CA ARG A 189 25.46 4.50 -3.01
C ARG A 189 25.86 5.83 -2.38
N LYS A 190 25.29 6.17 -1.22
CA LYS A 190 25.70 7.38 -0.45
C LYS A 190 27.08 7.20 0.14
N GLY A 191 27.41 6.02 0.67
CA GLY A 191 28.72 5.71 1.22
C GLY A 191 29.85 5.67 0.18
N GLU A 192 29.56 5.33 -1.09
CA GLU A 192 30.53 5.35 -2.21
C GLU A 192 30.80 6.74 -2.78
N ARG A 193 29.96 7.73 -2.46
CA ARG A 193 30.09 9.13 -2.93
C ARG A 193 30.68 10.08 -1.90
N ALA A 194 30.84 9.63 -0.66
CA ALA A 194 31.43 10.37 0.45
C ALA A 194 32.92 10.03 0.62
#